data_52847df2ad4ead9b49442531eb51aa6d
#
_entry.id   52847df2ad4ead9b49442531eb51aa6d
#
_cell.length_a   1.000
_cell.length_b   1.000
_cell.length_c   1.000
_cell.angle_alpha   90.00
_cell.angle_beta   90.00
_cell.angle_gamma   90.00
#
_symmetry.space_group_name_H-M   'P 1'
#
loop_
_entity.id
_entity.type
_entity.pdbx_description
1 polymer ?
#
loop_
_entity_poly.entity_id
_entity_poly.type
_entity_poly.pdbx_seq_one_letter_code
_entity_poly.pdbx_strand_id
1 'polypeptide(L)'
;MANAKPAVPRPRGRAVEQAILKATLQILTEDGYTALTIDRVAATARASKTTIYRRWATKEHLVLAVFAELPVAEPVAGPSLEADLITLFGQFTRIMENSPLRGVLPNLTAECINNPELSAALIQVNEQRRAPIRQVLRHAITRGELPADADIELAIDVIQGAISIRLYFLLDRLSEDWIQGLVRLLLKGIGQGRGTGKTKR
;
A
#
# COMPACT_ATOMS: atom_id res chain seq x y z
N MET A 1 -19.16 -33.38 29.61
CA MET A 1 -19.80 -32.05 29.59
C MET A 1 -18.72 -31.03 29.32
N ALA A 2 -18.65 -30.54 28.07
CA ALA A 2 -17.66 -29.58 27.64
C ALA A 2 -18.13 -28.18 28.03
N ASN A 3 -17.34 -27.50 28.85
CA ASN A 3 -17.56 -26.15 29.34
C ASN A 3 -17.21 -25.15 28.24
N ALA A 4 -18.19 -24.66 27.48
CA ALA A 4 -18.01 -23.62 26.48
C ALA A 4 -17.63 -22.29 27.18
N LYS A 5 -16.41 -21.82 26.98
CA LYS A 5 -15.95 -20.51 27.44
C LYS A 5 -16.87 -19.42 26.84
N PRO A 6 -17.43 -18.50 27.63
CA PRO A 6 -18.27 -17.43 27.10
C PRO A 6 -17.44 -16.52 26.20
N ALA A 7 -17.95 -16.30 25.01
CA ALA A 7 -17.33 -15.37 24.04
C ALA A 7 -17.35 -13.96 24.65
N VAL A 8 -16.19 -13.34 24.81
CA VAL A 8 -16.05 -11.95 25.25
C VAL A 8 -16.80 -11.05 24.26
N PRO A 9 -17.77 -10.22 24.70
CA PRO A 9 -18.50 -9.33 23.82
C PRO A 9 -17.53 -8.39 23.12
N ARG A 10 -17.45 -8.45 21.77
CA ARG A 10 -16.68 -7.46 20.99
C ARG A 10 -17.21 -6.07 21.32
N PRO A 11 -16.34 -5.09 21.67
CA PRO A 11 -16.78 -3.74 22.02
C PRO A 11 -17.65 -3.19 20.90
N ARG A 12 -18.86 -2.70 21.20
CA ARG A 12 -19.83 -2.13 20.24
C ARG A 12 -19.20 -1.10 19.30
N GLY A 13 -18.17 -0.38 19.77
CA GLY A 13 -17.43 0.61 18.99
C GLY A 13 -16.67 0.03 17.76
N ARG A 14 -16.10 -1.17 17.89
CA ARG A 14 -15.31 -1.81 16.83
C ARG A 14 -16.20 -2.40 15.71
N ALA A 15 -17.37 -2.93 16.08
CA ALA A 15 -18.34 -3.42 15.11
C ALA A 15 -18.90 -2.28 14.23
N VAL A 16 -19.18 -1.12 14.82
CA VAL A 16 -19.66 0.07 14.10
C VAL A 16 -18.55 0.62 13.19
N GLU A 17 -17.31 0.65 13.65
CA GLU A 17 -16.16 1.06 12.86
C GLU A 17 -16.00 0.18 11.61
N GLN A 18 -15.99 -1.12 11.77
CA GLN A 18 -15.91 -2.08 10.67
C GLN A 18 -17.10 -1.93 9.68
N ALA A 19 -18.30 -1.67 10.19
CA ALA A 19 -19.47 -1.42 9.34
C ALA A 19 -19.30 -0.15 8.48
N ILE A 20 -18.72 0.92 9.05
CA ILE A 20 -18.43 2.17 8.36
C ILE A 20 -17.35 1.96 7.29
N LEU A 21 -16.23 1.30 7.62
CA LEU A 21 -15.16 1.02 6.68
C LEU A 21 -15.64 0.12 5.52
N LYS A 22 -16.44 -0.90 5.83
CA LYS A 22 -17.03 -1.78 4.81
C LYS A 22 -17.98 -1.03 3.88
N ALA A 23 -18.85 -0.17 4.42
CA ALA A 23 -19.76 0.66 3.62
C ALA A 23 -18.99 1.64 2.71
N THR A 24 -17.90 2.22 3.24
CA THR A 24 -17.02 3.11 2.49
C THR A 24 -16.34 2.36 1.34
N LEU A 25 -15.76 1.19 1.62
CA LEU A 25 -15.15 0.34 0.59
C LEU A 25 -16.15 -0.06 -0.49
N GLN A 26 -17.37 -0.43 -0.11
CA GLN A 26 -18.44 -0.78 -1.03
C GLN A 26 -18.76 0.39 -1.99
N ILE A 27 -19.00 1.60 -1.46
CA ILE A 27 -19.29 2.79 -2.27
C ILE A 27 -18.13 3.11 -3.22
N LEU A 28 -16.89 3.02 -2.72
CA LEU A 28 -15.70 3.24 -3.56
C LEU A 28 -15.59 2.24 -4.71
N THR A 29 -15.97 0.99 -4.47
CA THR A 29 -15.92 -0.09 -5.46
C THR A 29 -17.02 0.03 -6.50
N GLU A 30 -18.25 0.33 -6.08
CA GLU A 30 -19.42 0.35 -6.94
C GLU A 30 -19.57 1.67 -7.72
N ASP A 31 -19.29 2.81 -7.07
CA ASP A 31 -19.63 4.14 -7.58
C ASP A 31 -18.44 5.11 -7.64
N GLY A 32 -17.29 4.72 -7.12
CA GLY A 32 -16.06 5.51 -7.16
C GLY A 32 -15.99 6.64 -6.12
N TYR A 33 -14.86 7.38 -6.16
CA TYR A 33 -14.55 8.41 -5.16
C TYR A 33 -15.51 9.61 -5.18
N THR A 34 -15.96 10.03 -6.37
CA THR A 34 -16.85 11.19 -6.52
C THR A 34 -18.21 10.98 -5.85
N ALA A 35 -18.70 9.75 -5.85
CA ALA A 35 -19.98 9.39 -5.24
C ALA A 35 -19.89 9.19 -3.71
N LEU A 36 -18.69 9.19 -3.15
CA LEU A 36 -18.47 9.02 -1.72
C LEU A 36 -18.81 10.31 -0.97
N THR A 37 -19.83 10.23 -0.12
CA THR A 37 -20.20 11.28 0.83
C THR A 37 -20.40 10.67 2.22
N ILE A 38 -20.17 11.45 3.27
CA ILE A 38 -20.41 11.01 4.66
C ILE A 38 -21.88 10.62 4.87
N ASP A 39 -22.81 11.31 4.20
CA ASP A 39 -24.24 11.01 4.27
C ASP A 39 -24.56 9.61 3.73
N ARG A 40 -23.99 9.28 2.60
CA ARG A 40 -24.17 7.98 1.96
C ARG A 40 -23.53 6.86 2.79
N VAL A 41 -22.33 7.09 3.31
CA VAL A 41 -21.67 6.14 4.21
C VAL A 41 -22.50 5.91 5.47
N ALA A 42 -23.00 6.98 6.10
CA ALA A 42 -23.85 6.91 7.30
C ALA A 42 -25.12 6.07 7.06
N ALA A 43 -25.80 6.30 5.93
CA ALA A 43 -26.98 5.56 5.52
C ALA A 43 -26.66 4.06 5.29
N THR A 44 -25.61 3.77 4.52
CA THR A 44 -25.21 2.39 4.17
C THR A 44 -24.75 1.62 5.41
N ALA A 45 -23.94 2.24 6.28
CA ALA A 45 -23.42 1.63 7.49
C ALA A 45 -24.44 1.60 8.65
N ARG A 46 -25.61 2.21 8.49
CA ARG A 46 -26.61 2.44 9.57
C ARG A 46 -25.97 3.09 10.80
N ALA A 47 -25.10 4.06 10.56
CA ALA A 47 -24.39 4.81 11.59
C ALA A 47 -24.79 6.30 11.55
N SER A 48 -24.64 7.04 12.67
CA SER A 48 -24.83 8.47 12.65
C SER A 48 -23.61 9.19 12.10
N LYS A 49 -23.80 10.33 11.41
CA LYS A 49 -22.70 11.20 10.95
C LYS A 49 -21.78 11.60 12.11
N THR A 50 -22.34 11.90 13.28
CA THR A 50 -21.56 12.21 14.49
C THR A 50 -20.62 11.06 14.89
N THR A 51 -21.04 9.80 14.71
CA THR A 51 -20.20 8.64 14.95
C THR A 51 -19.04 8.56 13.98
N ILE A 52 -19.26 8.92 12.72
CA ILE A 52 -18.22 8.96 11.68
C ILE A 52 -17.24 10.10 11.97
N TYR A 53 -17.72 11.33 12.11
CA TYR A 53 -16.87 12.52 12.31
C TYR A 53 -16.04 12.45 13.61
N ARG A 54 -16.50 11.73 14.64
CA ARG A 54 -15.71 11.54 15.85
C ARG A 54 -14.43 10.73 15.62
N ARG A 55 -14.36 9.92 14.55
CA ARG A 55 -13.21 9.07 14.22
C ARG A 55 -12.42 9.60 13.01
N TRP A 56 -13.13 10.11 12.04
CA TRP A 56 -12.55 10.60 10.79
C TRP A 56 -13.06 12.00 10.51
N ALA A 57 -12.19 12.99 10.63
CA ALA A 57 -12.54 14.41 10.50
C ALA A 57 -13.11 14.74 9.11
N THR A 58 -12.62 14.07 8.06
CA THR A 58 -13.05 14.26 6.67
C THR A 58 -13.26 12.92 5.97
N LYS A 59 -13.85 12.95 4.77
CA LYS A 59 -14.00 11.75 3.95
C LYS A 59 -12.65 11.17 3.52
N GLU A 60 -11.63 12.02 3.35
CA GLU A 60 -10.28 11.64 2.98
C GLU A 60 -9.62 10.80 4.10
N HIS A 61 -9.78 11.20 5.36
CA HIS A 61 -9.33 10.39 6.50
C HIS A 61 -10.05 9.03 6.55
N LEU A 62 -11.33 9.00 6.21
CA LEU A 62 -12.09 7.75 6.15
C LEU A 62 -11.61 6.84 5.01
N VAL A 63 -11.32 7.41 3.84
CA VAL A 63 -10.75 6.70 2.70
C VAL A 63 -9.36 6.16 3.02
N LEU A 64 -8.53 6.96 3.69
CA LEU A 64 -7.21 6.53 4.13
C LEU A 64 -7.29 5.38 5.14
N ALA A 65 -8.28 5.41 6.06
CA ALA A 65 -8.51 4.30 6.97
C ALA A 65 -8.92 3.01 6.24
N VAL A 66 -9.74 3.10 5.18
CA VAL A 66 -10.03 1.96 4.31
C VAL A 66 -8.75 1.46 3.62
N PHE A 67 -7.91 2.36 3.14
CA PHE A 67 -6.63 2.01 2.53
C PHE A 67 -5.69 1.29 3.51
N ALA A 68 -5.66 1.73 4.76
CA ALA A 68 -4.86 1.08 5.81
C ALA A 68 -5.32 -0.37 6.11
N GLU A 69 -6.62 -0.66 5.98
CA GLU A 69 -7.19 -2.01 6.20
C GLU A 69 -6.99 -2.98 5.02
N LEU A 70 -6.59 -2.47 3.83
CA LEU A 70 -6.34 -3.37 2.69
C LEU A 70 -5.12 -4.26 2.96
N PRO A 71 -5.12 -5.47 2.42
CA PRO A 71 -3.99 -6.37 2.52
C PRO A 71 -2.69 -5.69 2.10
N VAL A 72 -1.61 -6.00 2.78
CA VAL A 72 -0.25 -5.65 2.42
C VAL A 72 0.41 -6.90 1.85
N ALA A 73 1.24 -6.75 0.82
CA ALA A 73 2.03 -7.86 0.32
C ALA A 73 2.93 -8.39 1.45
N GLU A 74 3.07 -9.69 1.56
CA GLU A 74 3.91 -10.31 2.58
C GLU A 74 5.35 -10.42 2.06
N PRO A 75 6.35 -10.19 2.92
CA PRO A 75 7.75 -10.37 2.53
C PRO A 75 8.00 -11.83 2.17
N VAL A 76 8.84 -12.03 1.17
CA VAL A 76 9.19 -13.35 0.64
C VAL A 76 10.66 -13.63 0.95
N ALA A 77 10.99 -14.90 1.21
CA ALA A 77 12.34 -15.39 1.37
C ALA A 77 12.53 -16.63 0.47
N GLY A 78 12.72 -16.37 -0.81
CA GLY A 78 12.95 -17.38 -1.85
C GLY A 78 14.44 -17.58 -2.15
N PRO A 79 14.74 -18.22 -3.29
CA PRO A 79 16.10 -18.58 -3.66
C PRO A 79 16.96 -17.41 -4.14
N SER A 80 16.37 -16.30 -4.57
CA SER A 80 17.07 -15.14 -5.12
C SER A 80 16.26 -13.85 -5.00
N LEU A 81 16.94 -12.70 -5.06
CA LEU A 81 16.29 -11.40 -5.08
C LEU A 81 15.32 -11.26 -6.27
N GLU A 82 15.68 -11.80 -7.44
CA GLU A 82 14.81 -11.79 -8.61
C GLU A 82 13.48 -12.50 -8.34
N ALA A 83 13.55 -13.72 -7.81
CA ALA A 83 12.36 -14.53 -7.48
C ALA A 83 11.52 -13.86 -6.39
N ASP A 84 12.17 -13.29 -5.37
CA ASP A 84 11.52 -12.58 -4.27
C ASP A 84 10.73 -11.36 -4.77
N LEU A 85 11.36 -10.52 -5.61
CA LEU A 85 10.71 -9.32 -6.16
C LEU A 85 9.57 -9.68 -7.11
N ILE A 86 9.73 -10.67 -7.98
CA ILE A 86 8.66 -11.13 -8.88
C ILE A 86 7.45 -11.62 -8.05
N THR A 87 7.70 -12.41 -7.02
CA THR A 87 6.63 -12.92 -6.15
C THR A 87 5.94 -11.80 -5.38
N LEU A 88 6.71 -10.88 -4.80
CA LEU A 88 6.19 -9.73 -4.06
C LEU A 88 5.34 -8.82 -4.95
N PHE A 89 5.80 -8.51 -6.17
CA PHE A 89 5.04 -7.67 -7.11
C PHE A 89 3.80 -8.39 -7.64
N GLY A 90 3.85 -9.71 -7.82
CA GLY A 90 2.67 -10.51 -8.15
C GLY A 90 1.61 -10.46 -7.04
N GLN A 91 2.00 -10.48 -5.76
CA GLN A 91 1.07 -10.25 -4.63
C GLN A 91 0.48 -8.83 -4.69
N PHE A 92 1.33 -7.82 -4.88
CA PHE A 92 0.89 -6.43 -4.99
C PHE A 92 -0.10 -6.22 -6.13
N THR A 93 0.18 -6.77 -7.32
CA THR A 93 -0.72 -6.68 -8.47
C THR A 93 -2.09 -7.25 -8.16
N ARG A 94 -2.17 -8.43 -7.55
CA ARG A 94 -3.44 -9.05 -7.15
C ARG A 94 -4.22 -8.21 -6.15
N ILE A 95 -3.53 -7.58 -5.18
CA ILE A 95 -4.15 -6.66 -4.22
C ILE A 95 -4.72 -5.44 -4.95
N MET A 96 -3.97 -4.86 -5.88
CA MET A 96 -4.37 -3.65 -6.60
C MET A 96 -5.49 -3.89 -7.63
N GLU A 97 -5.47 -5.03 -8.32
CA GLU A 97 -6.53 -5.38 -9.29
C GLU A 97 -7.89 -5.57 -8.62
N ASN A 98 -7.90 -6.06 -7.38
CA ASN A 98 -9.12 -6.26 -6.60
C ASN A 98 -9.47 -5.06 -5.70
N SER A 99 -8.80 -3.92 -5.88
CA SER A 99 -8.98 -2.74 -5.03
C SER A 99 -9.58 -1.56 -5.83
N PRO A 100 -10.55 -0.83 -5.27
CA PRO A 100 -11.06 0.40 -5.85
C PRO A 100 -10.06 1.55 -5.82
N LEU A 101 -8.94 1.39 -5.12
CA LEU A 101 -8.01 2.48 -4.82
C LEU A 101 -7.28 3.03 -6.04
N ARG A 102 -7.25 2.29 -7.16
CA ARG A 102 -6.63 2.76 -8.40
C ARG A 102 -7.21 4.12 -8.83
N GLY A 103 -8.53 4.31 -8.69
CA GLY A 103 -9.19 5.58 -8.98
C GLY A 103 -9.21 6.59 -7.84
N VAL A 104 -8.78 6.18 -6.64
CA VAL A 104 -8.90 6.98 -5.41
C VAL A 104 -7.59 7.64 -5.02
N LEU A 105 -6.46 6.93 -5.13
CA LEU A 105 -5.16 7.41 -4.67
C LEU A 105 -4.70 8.73 -5.29
N PRO A 106 -4.91 9.04 -6.58
CA PRO A 106 -4.56 10.34 -7.14
C PRO A 106 -5.31 11.49 -6.47
N ASN A 107 -6.61 11.31 -6.19
CA ASN A 107 -7.41 12.31 -5.50
C ASN A 107 -6.98 12.51 -4.06
N LEU A 108 -6.69 11.41 -3.35
CA LEU A 108 -6.20 11.45 -1.98
C LEU A 108 -4.85 12.17 -1.89
N THR A 109 -3.93 11.89 -2.83
CA THR A 109 -2.62 12.54 -2.89
C THR A 109 -2.74 14.05 -3.16
N ALA A 110 -3.68 14.46 -4.02
CA ALA A 110 -3.92 15.88 -4.30
C ALA A 110 -4.40 16.64 -3.04
N GLU A 111 -5.27 16.03 -2.24
CA GLU A 111 -5.74 16.62 -0.98
C GLU A 111 -4.62 16.74 0.06
N CYS A 112 -3.64 15.83 0.05
CA CYS A 112 -2.49 15.89 0.97
C CYS A 112 -1.63 17.14 0.80
N ILE A 113 -1.61 17.76 -0.39
CA ILE A 113 -0.80 18.96 -0.66
C ILE A 113 -1.18 20.11 0.30
N ASN A 114 -2.47 20.24 0.60
CA ASN A 114 -2.99 21.32 1.44
C ASN A 114 -3.44 20.87 2.84
N ASN A 115 -3.21 19.59 3.19
CA ASN A 115 -3.62 19.02 4.47
C ASN A 115 -2.44 18.24 5.11
N PRO A 116 -1.64 18.91 5.96
CA PRO A 116 -0.47 18.28 6.59
C PRO A 116 -0.80 17.07 7.46
N GLU A 117 -1.95 17.06 8.14
CA GLU A 117 -2.39 15.93 8.97
C GLU A 117 -2.71 14.71 8.10
N LEU A 118 -3.46 14.90 7.02
CA LEU A 118 -3.75 13.85 6.06
C LEU A 118 -2.47 13.34 5.38
N SER A 119 -1.55 14.24 5.04
CA SER A 119 -0.24 13.90 4.47
C SER A 119 0.57 13.01 5.43
N ALA A 120 0.68 13.38 6.70
CA ALA A 120 1.38 12.58 7.70
C ALA A 120 0.76 11.18 7.86
N ALA A 121 -0.57 11.09 7.88
CA ALA A 121 -1.28 9.81 7.96
C ALA A 121 -1.08 8.95 6.70
N LEU A 122 -1.09 9.54 5.50
CA LEU A 122 -0.80 8.83 4.25
C LEU A 122 0.63 8.30 4.22
N ILE A 123 1.61 9.11 4.65
CA ILE A 123 3.02 8.71 4.77
C ILE A 123 3.13 7.48 5.68
N GLN A 124 2.46 7.49 6.84
CA GLN A 124 2.48 6.38 7.79
C GLN A 124 1.91 5.08 7.18
N VAL A 125 0.79 5.17 6.46
CA VAL A 125 0.20 4.02 5.76
C VAL A 125 1.13 3.52 4.65
N ASN A 126 1.77 4.44 3.92
CA ASN A 126 2.73 4.07 2.87
C ASN A 126 3.97 3.37 3.44
N GLU A 127 4.50 3.81 4.59
CA GLU A 127 5.63 3.15 5.24
C GLU A 127 5.35 1.69 5.59
N GLN A 128 4.15 1.36 6.04
CA GLN A 128 3.76 -0.03 6.29
C GLN A 128 3.79 -0.86 4.99
N ARG A 129 3.47 -0.26 3.85
CA ARG A 129 3.47 -0.92 2.53
C ARG A 129 4.86 -1.02 1.91
N ARG A 130 5.81 -0.19 2.35
CA ARG A 130 7.23 -0.25 1.98
C ARG A 130 7.98 -1.36 2.72
N ALA A 131 7.52 -1.71 3.92
CA ALA A 131 8.21 -2.66 4.80
C ALA A 131 8.52 -4.03 4.14
N PRO A 132 7.61 -4.69 3.39
CA PRO A 132 7.92 -5.95 2.72
C PRO A 132 9.04 -5.83 1.69
N ILE A 133 9.04 -4.77 0.87
CA ILE A 133 10.11 -4.54 -0.13
C ILE A 133 11.44 -4.32 0.59
N ARG A 134 11.44 -3.50 1.63
CA ARG A 134 12.63 -3.22 2.45
C ARG A 134 13.21 -4.50 3.05
N GLN A 135 12.35 -5.40 3.52
CA GLN A 135 12.78 -6.68 4.08
C GLN A 135 13.41 -7.58 3.00
N VAL A 136 12.81 -7.70 1.83
CA VAL A 136 13.35 -8.46 0.70
C VAL A 136 14.74 -7.94 0.29
N LEU A 137 14.89 -6.62 0.16
CA LEU A 137 16.19 -6.02 -0.21
C LEU A 137 17.25 -6.22 0.88
N ARG A 138 16.89 -6.13 2.16
CA ARG A 138 17.81 -6.43 3.27
C ARG A 138 18.25 -7.89 3.28
N HIS A 139 17.34 -8.83 3.01
CA HIS A 139 17.68 -10.24 2.88
C HIS A 139 18.66 -10.47 1.72
N ALA A 140 18.49 -9.77 0.61
CA ALA A 140 19.41 -9.86 -0.53
C ALA A 140 20.82 -9.36 -0.18
N ILE A 141 20.95 -8.29 0.62
CA ILE A 141 22.25 -7.87 1.17
C ILE A 141 22.85 -8.99 2.04
N THR A 142 22.06 -9.59 2.91
CA THR A 142 22.53 -10.68 3.79
C THR A 142 23.01 -11.90 3.00
N ARG A 143 22.37 -12.20 1.86
CA ARG A 143 22.77 -13.29 0.96
C ARG A 143 23.93 -12.91 0.04
N GLY A 144 24.39 -11.66 0.05
CA GLY A 144 25.48 -11.17 -0.82
C GLY A 144 25.03 -10.91 -2.27
N GLU A 145 23.74 -10.87 -2.54
CA GLU A 145 23.17 -10.54 -3.86
C GLU A 145 23.17 -9.03 -4.14
N LEU A 146 23.16 -8.21 -3.08
CA LEU A 146 23.31 -6.76 -3.15
C LEU A 146 24.54 -6.31 -2.35
N PRO A 147 25.20 -5.21 -2.75
CA PRO A 147 26.24 -4.58 -1.97
C PRO A 147 25.74 -4.19 -0.56
N ALA A 148 26.62 -4.24 0.44
CA ALA A 148 26.30 -3.89 1.82
C ALA A 148 25.90 -2.40 1.96
N ASP A 149 26.37 -1.55 1.06
CA ASP A 149 26.10 -0.11 0.98
C ASP A 149 25.00 0.25 -0.03
N ALA A 150 24.22 -0.74 -0.51
CA ALA A 150 23.11 -0.50 -1.43
C ALA A 150 22.09 0.47 -0.82
N ASP A 151 21.72 1.50 -1.58
CA ASP A 151 20.69 2.46 -1.16
C ASP A 151 19.28 1.84 -1.34
N ILE A 152 18.84 1.13 -0.29
CA ILE A 152 17.56 0.43 -0.26
C ILE A 152 16.39 1.41 -0.41
N GLU A 153 16.44 2.56 0.24
CA GLU A 153 15.33 3.53 0.22
C GLU A 153 15.16 4.14 -1.17
N LEU A 154 16.26 4.50 -1.82
CA LEU A 154 16.22 4.95 -3.22
C LEU A 154 15.69 3.85 -4.15
N ALA A 155 16.10 2.59 -3.96
CA ALA A 155 15.58 1.48 -4.73
C ALA A 155 14.06 1.32 -4.57
N ILE A 156 13.55 1.46 -3.35
CA ILE A 156 12.11 1.44 -3.07
C ILE A 156 11.40 2.61 -3.75
N ASP A 157 11.97 3.81 -3.70
CA ASP A 157 11.38 4.99 -4.36
C ASP A 157 11.30 4.80 -5.88
N VAL A 158 12.34 4.25 -6.51
CA VAL A 158 12.34 3.92 -7.95
C VAL A 158 11.26 2.89 -8.28
N ILE A 159 11.15 1.83 -7.48
CA ILE A 159 10.12 0.78 -7.64
C ILE A 159 8.71 1.39 -7.56
N GLN A 160 8.45 2.12 -6.49
CA GLN A 160 7.13 2.73 -6.25
C GLN A 160 6.80 3.80 -7.29
N GLY A 161 7.79 4.58 -7.71
CA GLY A 161 7.65 5.57 -8.77
C GLY A 161 7.24 4.94 -10.10
N ALA A 162 7.94 3.89 -10.53
CA ALA A 162 7.63 3.16 -11.75
C ALA A 162 6.21 2.57 -11.74
N ILE A 163 5.83 1.94 -10.63
CA ILE A 163 4.48 1.38 -10.43
C ILE A 163 3.43 2.48 -10.44
N SER A 164 3.66 3.58 -9.72
CA SER A 164 2.72 4.70 -9.60
C SER A 164 2.47 5.39 -10.95
N ILE A 165 3.53 5.65 -11.71
CA ILE A 165 3.42 6.21 -13.05
C ILE A 165 2.56 5.31 -13.94
N ARG A 166 2.81 4.00 -13.93
CA ARG A 166 2.08 3.07 -14.78
C ARG A 166 0.61 2.96 -14.39
N LEU A 167 0.32 2.84 -13.10
CA LEU A 167 -1.05 2.66 -12.61
C LEU A 167 -1.89 3.93 -12.66
N TYR A 168 -1.32 5.08 -12.31
CA TYR A 168 -2.09 6.29 -12.03
C TYR A 168 -1.99 7.35 -13.14
N PHE A 169 -0.91 7.37 -13.91
CA PHE A 169 -0.72 8.35 -14.98
C PHE A 169 -0.90 7.73 -16.37
N LEU A 170 -0.37 6.52 -16.60
CA LEU A 170 -0.56 5.82 -17.87
C LEU A 170 -1.83 4.98 -17.89
N LEU A 171 -2.48 4.78 -16.74
CA LEU A 171 -3.70 3.98 -16.55
C LEU A 171 -3.57 2.55 -17.10
N ASP A 172 -2.35 2.03 -17.11
CA ASP A 172 -2.03 0.72 -17.67
C ASP A 172 -1.93 -0.35 -16.57
N ARG A 173 -1.82 -1.61 -16.97
CA ARG A 173 -1.73 -2.76 -16.07
C ARG A 173 -0.28 -3.08 -15.73
N LEU A 174 -0.09 -3.69 -14.57
CA LEU A 174 1.18 -4.30 -14.18
C LEU A 174 1.23 -5.73 -14.74
N SER A 175 1.48 -5.88 -16.04
CA SER A 175 1.60 -7.21 -16.65
C SER A 175 2.82 -7.95 -16.11
N GLU A 176 2.79 -9.27 -16.17
CA GLU A 176 3.90 -10.11 -15.73
C GLU A 176 5.21 -9.77 -16.47
N ASP A 177 5.14 -9.58 -17.78
CA ASP A 177 6.31 -9.17 -18.61
C ASP A 177 6.88 -7.83 -18.16
N TRP A 178 6.02 -6.87 -17.84
CA TRP A 178 6.45 -5.57 -17.35
C TRP A 178 7.13 -5.69 -15.99
N ILE A 179 6.56 -6.47 -15.06
CA ILE A 179 7.14 -6.73 -13.73
C ILE A 179 8.53 -7.37 -13.90
N GLN A 180 8.65 -8.41 -14.71
CA GLN A 180 9.93 -9.05 -14.98
C GLN A 180 10.94 -8.08 -15.61
N GLY A 181 10.47 -7.22 -16.53
CA GLY A 181 11.28 -6.16 -17.12
C GLY A 181 11.81 -5.17 -16.08
N LEU A 182 10.95 -4.70 -15.19
CA LEU A 182 11.31 -3.80 -14.08
C LEU A 182 12.33 -4.46 -13.15
N VAL A 183 12.08 -5.70 -12.74
CA VAL A 183 13.00 -6.44 -11.85
C VAL A 183 14.37 -6.59 -12.50
N ARG A 184 14.45 -7.02 -13.77
CA ARG A 184 15.74 -7.12 -14.50
C ARG A 184 16.46 -5.78 -14.59
N LEU A 185 15.73 -4.69 -14.81
CA LEU A 185 16.33 -3.33 -14.87
C LEU A 185 16.92 -2.94 -13.51
N LEU A 186 16.19 -3.18 -12.43
CA LEU A 186 16.62 -2.89 -11.06
C LEU A 186 17.87 -3.69 -10.67
N LEU A 187 17.88 -4.99 -10.95
CA LEU A 187 19.02 -5.86 -10.64
C LEU A 187 20.29 -5.43 -11.36
N LYS A 188 20.18 -5.00 -12.62
CA LYS A 188 21.30 -4.46 -13.38
C LYS A 188 21.80 -3.12 -12.83
N GLY A 189 20.89 -2.26 -12.35
CA GLY A 189 21.23 -0.95 -11.81
C GLY A 189 21.74 -1.01 -10.37
N ILE A 190 21.04 -1.76 -9.50
CA ILE A 190 21.39 -1.87 -8.07
C ILE A 190 22.62 -2.74 -7.86
N GLY A 191 22.81 -3.78 -8.68
CA GLY A 191 23.92 -4.73 -8.56
C GLY A 191 25.28 -4.19 -9.02
N GLN A 192 25.33 -3.05 -9.70
CA GLN A 192 26.57 -2.36 -10.02
C GLN A 192 26.87 -1.34 -8.92
N GLY A 193 27.49 -1.81 -7.83
CA GLY A 193 28.07 -0.95 -6.81
C GLY A 193 28.95 0.11 -7.47
N ARG A 194 28.99 1.33 -6.93
CA ARG A 194 29.88 2.40 -7.39
C ARG A 194 31.27 1.85 -7.51
N GLY A 195 31.70 1.57 -8.73
CA GLY A 195 33.09 1.33 -9.01
C GLY A 195 33.87 2.53 -8.45
N THR A 196 34.68 2.27 -7.44
CA THR A 196 35.60 3.25 -6.89
C THR A 196 36.44 3.76 -8.06
N GLY A 197 36.05 4.91 -8.61
CA GLY A 197 36.84 5.63 -9.57
C GLY A 197 38.18 5.95 -8.92
N LYS A 198 39.19 5.10 -9.16
CA LYS A 198 40.58 5.48 -8.93
C LYS A 198 40.87 6.66 -9.82
N THR A 199 40.73 7.84 -9.30
CA THR A 199 41.35 9.04 -9.88
C THR A 199 42.85 8.80 -9.81
N LYS A 200 43.43 8.34 -10.91
CA LYS A 200 44.87 8.44 -11.12
C LYS A 200 45.19 9.92 -11.40
N ARG A 201 45.98 10.49 -10.50
CA ARG A 201 46.71 11.75 -10.77
C ARG A 201 47.71 11.54 -11.89
#